data_dca50b2fe3ca9bffb30a63444bd7e5b9
#
_entry.id   dca50b2fe3ca9bffb30a63444bd7e5b9
#
_cell.length_a   1.000
_cell.length_b   1.000
_cell.length_c   1.000
_cell.angle_alpha   90.00
_cell.angle_beta   90.00
_cell.angle_gamma   90.00
#
_symmetry.space_group_name_H-M   'P 1'
#
loop_
_entity.id
_entity.type
_entity.pdbx_description
1 polymer ?
#
loop_
_entity_poly.entity_id
_entity_poly.type
_entity_poly.pdbx_seq_one_letter_code
_entity_poly.pdbx_strand_id
1 'polypeptide(L)'
;MTPNSQMNHPLPTRQGLRLTWLPLLLIVSILSVVLACTTTNRGPEPAATEAAPTAESTPTAATEAPEEPRSTSGPAVGGVFRRVFTNPPTLDPHLTTDATSAAIIIEIFGGLVTISPELKVVPDIAKEWDVSEDGRTYTFHLREDASFHDGKPVTAQDFKWSLERSADPVTGSLVMEQYLGDIVGVKEKLRGEAREVKGIKVIDDLTLQITIDEPKSYFISKLTYPTAFVLDRENVETGNRWARNPNGTGPFKLGNYVPGELLTLEKNPDYHLGPPFLDRVELILSGGTAMLMYENDEIDFTGVGLADIDRLEDPNEPLSAELRKALPSFSTNYIGMNTSEPPFDDVKVRQALNYAINKQEIASLVLADLVTPAKGILPPGFPAYSEELQGFHFDPDKARQLLSESKYGGDLETFPPIVLTVTGGFGASVGLDLEVILESWRQVLGIEVEIQQTEFATYLQDLHKNRFQMFEIGWIADYPDPENFLDLLFYSDSANNQTRYNNPVVDELLLKARTETDTEIRYSIYQEVEELIVADAPWIPLWHSGEQRVLIKPWVENYYLTQLIVPKLRFVQLNK
;
A
#
# COMPACT_ATOMS: atom_id res chain seq x y z
N MET A 1 -44.25 -12.35 -49.51
CA MET A 1 -45.33 -13.25 -49.07
C MET A 1 -45.15 -13.43 -47.57
N THR A 2 -45.98 -12.76 -46.82
CA THR A 2 -46.26 -12.87 -45.36
C THR A 2 -47.05 -14.17 -45.06
N PRO A 3 -47.42 -14.57 -43.83
CA PRO A 3 -47.36 -13.84 -42.54
C PRO A 3 -47.09 -14.69 -41.27
N ASN A 4 -46.90 -13.94 -40.15
CA ASN A 4 -47.43 -14.13 -38.76
C ASN A 4 -47.53 -15.50 -38.07
N SER A 5 -46.99 -15.56 -36.83
CA SER A 5 -47.86 -15.83 -35.67
C SER A 5 -47.18 -15.37 -34.35
N GLN A 6 -47.86 -14.45 -33.66
CA GLN A 6 -47.68 -14.09 -32.24
C GLN A 6 -48.21 -15.22 -31.35
N MET A 7 -47.53 -15.51 -30.24
CA MET A 7 -48.13 -16.15 -29.07
C MET A 7 -47.83 -15.33 -27.82
N ASN A 8 -48.90 -14.70 -27.32
CA ASN A 8 -48.99 -14.09 -25.99
C ASN A 8 -49.14 -15.18 -24.94
N HIS A 9 -48.37 -15.09 -23.84
CA HIS A 9 -48.68 -15.74 -22.57
C HIS A 9 -48.72 -14.70 -21.46
N PRO A 10 -49.73 -14.74 -20.56
CA PRO A 10 -49.94 -13.74 -19.52
C PRO A 10 -49.12 -14.00 -18.26
N LEU A 11 -48.74 -12.91 -17.58
CA LEU A 11 -48.08 -12.87 -16.27
C LEU A 11 -49.05 -13.26 -15.15
N PRO A 12 -48.64 -13.95 -14.08
CA PRO A 12 -49.45 -14.18 -12.89
C PRO A 12 -49.40 -13.01 -11.90
N THR A 13 -50.55 -12.69 -11.37
CA THR A 13 -50.84 -11.65 -10.37
C THR A 13 -50.20 -11.93 -9.01
N ARG A 14 -49.62 -10.90 -8.39
CA ARG A 14 -49.15 -10.87 -6.99
C ARG A 14 -50.33 -10.84 -6.03
N GLN A 15 -50.40 -11.82 -5.14
CA GLN A 15 -51.19 -11.73 -3.90
C GLN A 15 -50.31 -11.19 -2.77
N GLY A 16 -50.76 -10.09 -2.17
CA GLY A 16 -50.09 -9.45 -1.04
C GLY A 16 -50.36 -10.18 0.28
N LEU A 17 -49.28 -10.42 1.02
CA LEU A 17 -49.35 -10.79 2.43
C LEU A 17 -49.12 -9.52 3.27
N ARG A 18 -50.14 -9.16 4.04
CA ARG A 18 -50.05 -8.14 5.09
C ARG A 18 -49.49 -8.80 6.35
N LEU A 19 -48.31 -8.35 6.81
CA LEU A 19 -47.82 -8.67 8.15
C LEU A 19 -48.11 -7.50 9.07
N THR A 20 -48.78 -7.80 10.16
CA THR A 20 -49.17 -6.85 11.23
C THR A 20 -47.99 -6.65 12.19
N TRP A 21 -47.70 -5.40 12.49
CA TRP A 21 -46.70 -4.99 13.47
C TRP A 21 -47.27 -5.04 14.89
N LEU A 22 -46.56 -5.68 15.82
CA LEU A 22 -46.72 -5.49 17.28
C LEU A 22 -45.47 -4.82 17.82
N PRO A 23 -45.57 -3.75 18.62
CA PRO A 23 -44.43 -3.13 19.26
C PRO A 23 -44.08 -3.81 20.59
N LEU A 24 -42.83 -4.21 20.77
CA LEU A 24 -42.30 -4.67 22.06
C LEU A 24 -41.65 -3.46 22.78
N LEU A 25 -42.28 -3.00 23.83
CA LEU A 25 -41.75 -2.04 24.78
C LEU A 25 -40.77 -2.76 25.73
N LEU A 26 -39.49 -2.35 25.77
CA LEU A 26 -38.55 -2.78 26.80
C LEU A 26 -38.17 -1.56 27.63
N ILE A 27 -38.57 -1.61 28.90
CA ILE A 27 -38.29 -0.66 29.96
C ILE A 27 -36.84 -0.90 30.45
N VAL A 28 -35.98 0.09 30.38
CA VAL A 28 -34.65 0.06 31.05
C VAL A 28 -34.72 0.99 32.25
N SER A 29 -34.56 0.40 33.42
CA SER A 29 -34.52 1.10 34.71
C SER A 29 -33.12 1.70 34.96
N ILE A 30 -33.09 2.98 35.21
CA ILE A 30 -31.93 3.75 35.67
C ILE A 30 -31.73 3.48 37.15
N LEU A 31 -30.56 3.05 37.57
CA LEU A 31 -30.14 3.07 38.96
C LEU A 31 -28.92 3.99 39.12
N SER A 32 -29.16 5.18 39.67
CA SER A 32 -28.14 6.13 40.06
C SER A 32 -27.61 5.76 41.44
N VAL A 33 -26.31 5.64 41.63
CA VAL A 33 -25.69 5.67 42.97
C VAL A 33 -24.64 6.79 42.99
N VAL A 34 -24.98 7.81 43.76
CA VAL A 34 -24.09 8.89 44.17
C VAL A 34 -23.41 8.45 45.47
N LEU A 35 -22.09 8.53 45.56
CA LEU A 35 -21.43 8.67 46.86
C LEU A 35 -20.23 9.59 46.72
N ALA A 36 -20.31 10.68 47.48
CA ALA A 36 -19.29 11.70 47.65
C ALA A 36 -18.52 11.45 48.96
N CYS A 37 -17.40 12.13 49.06
CA CYS A 37 -16.61 12.54 50.25
C CYS A 37 -15.16 12.06 50.19
N THR A 38 -14.13 12.82 50.47
CA THR A 38 -13.77 14.19 50.88
C THR A 38 -12.24 14.22 51.06
N THR A 39 -11.62 15.28 50.55
CA THR A 39 -10.46 16.06 51.03
C THR A 39 -9.36 15.44 51.94
N THR A 40 -8.07 15.67 51.60
CA THR A 40 -7.13 16.63 52.25
C THR A 40 -5.73 16.52 51.64
N ASN A 41 -5.23 17.49 51.01
CA ASN A 41 -4.34 18.62 51.26
C ASN A 41 -3.03 18.31 52.01
N ARG A 42 -1.87 18.47 51.32
CA ARG A 42 -0.69 19.28 51.69
C ARG A 42 0.55 18.89 50.89
N GLY A 43 1.08 19.83 50.09
CA GLY A 43 2.50 19.85 49.72
C GLY A 43 3.36 20.38 50.89
N PRO A 44 4.63 20.55 50.76
CA PRO A 44 5.26 21.57 49.91
C PRO A 44 6.56 21.14 49.17
N GLU A 45 6.90 21.86 48.15
CA GLU A 45 8.22 22.15 47.59
C GLU A 45 9.02 23.07 48.54
N PRO A 46 10.29 23.51 48.29
CA PRO A 46 11.38 23.05 47.41
C PRO A 46 12.76 23.02 48.11
N ALA A 47 13.83 22.60 47.43
CA ALA A 47 15.12 23.30 47.52
C ALA A 47 16.15 22.78 46.51
N ALA A 48 16.87 23.72 45.97
CA ALA A 48 17.82 23.67 44.89
C ALA A 48 19.27 23.37 45.33
N THR A 49 20.10 23.05 44.33
CA THR A 49 21.52 23.42 44.15
C THR A 49 22.57 22.56 44.83
N GLU A 50 23.45 21.89 44.06
CA GLU A 50 24.85 22.30 43.88
C GLU A 50 25.65 21.31 43.01
N ALA A 51 26.67 21.83 42.35
CA ALA A 51 27.48 21.23 41.29
C ALA A 51 28.65 20.40 41.82
N ALA A 52 29.08 19.51 40.94
CA ALA A 52 30.32 18.74 40.71
C ALA A 52 31.48 18.77 41.75
N PRO A 53 32.35 17.73 41.82
CA PRO A 53 33.47 17.64 40.88
C PRO A 53 33.81 16.21 40.38
N THR A 54 34.51 16.23 39.26
CA THR A 54 35.23 15.17 38.58
C THR A 54 36.18 14.37 39.52
N ALA A 55 36.14 13.04 39.38
CA ALA A 55 37.24 12.17 39.83
C ALA A 55 37.48 11.03 38.84
N GLU A 56 38.72 10.92 38.37
CA GLU A 56 39.28 9.83 37.62
C GLU A 56 39.05 8.46 38.34
N SER A 57 38.66 7.47 37.57
CA SER A 57 38.67 6.09 38.04
C SER A 57 39.42 5.14 37.11
N THR A 58 40.45 4.58 37.65
CA THR A 58 41.28 3.48 37.18
C THR A 58 40.45 2.22 36.82
N PRO A 59 40.82 1.44 35.80
CA PRO A 59 40.05 0.25 35.40
C PRO A 59 40.23 -0.92 36.37
N THR A 60 39.13 -1.35 36.97
CA THR A 60 39.05 -2.60 37.72
C THR A 60 38.67 -3.74 36.78
N ALA A 61 39.40 -4.83 36.84
CA ALA A 61 39.23 -6.04 36.06
C ALA A 61 37.79 -6.59 36.14
N ALA A 62 37.17 -6.83 35.01
CA ALA A 62 35.88 -7.49 34.89
C ALA A 62 36.04 -8.98 35.21
N THR A 63 35.30 -9.43 36.19
CA THR A 63 35.08 -10.86 36.47
C THR A 63 34.18 -11.42 35.39
N GLU A 64 34.65 -12.43 34.66
CA GLU A 64 33.87 -13.17 33.66
C GLU A 64 32.66 -13.82 34.36
N ALA A 65 31.47 -13.48 33.86
CA ALA A 65 30.24 -14.22 34.15
C ALA A 65 30.27 -15.56 33.38
N PRO A 66 29.67 -16.64 33.94
CA PRO A 66 29.66 -17.94 33.27
C PRO A 66 28.93 -17.82 31.93
N GLU A 67 29.58 -18.17 30.83
CA GLU A 67 28.93 -18.38 29.53
C GLU A 67 27.88 -19.48 29.64
N GLU A 68 26.61 -19.13 29.45
CA GLU A 68 25.59 -20.13 29.13
C GLU A 68 25.96 -20.79 27.78
N PRO A 69 25.74 -22.11 27.66
CA PRO A 69 26.10 -22.82 26.44
C PRO A 69 25.29 -22.28 25.25
N ARG A 70 25.92 -21.51 24.37
CA ARG A 70 25.38 -21.18 23.06
C ARG A 70 25.14 -22.49 22.32
N SER A 71 23.86 -22.77 22.07
CA SER A 71 23.45 -23.85 21.16
C SER A 71 24.15 -23.63 19.82
N THR A 72 25.05 -24.51 19.46
CA THR A 72 25.76 -24.57 18.18
C THR A 72 24.95 -25.32 17.12
N SER A 73 23.63 -25.21 17.11
CA SER A 73 22.84 -25.63 15.96
C SER A 73 22.97 -24.55 14.89
N GLY A 74 23.51 -24.90 13.72
CA GLY A 74 23.49 -24.04 12.56
C GLY A 74 22.05 -23.59 12.24
N PRO A 75 21.86 -22.56 11.37
CA PRO A 75 20.54 -22.04 11.07
C PRO A 75 19.61 -23.19 10.66
N ALA A 76 18.39 -23.22 11.22
CA ALA A 76 17.40 -24.21 10.85
C ALA A 76 17.04 -24.03 9.38
N VAL A 77 17.22 -25.09 8.60
CA VAL A 77 16.95 -25.09 7.15
C VAL A 77 15.78 -26.02 6.90
N GLY A 78 14.77 -25.48 6.18
CA GLY A 78 13.58 -26.25 5.80
C GLY A 78 12.30 -25.82 6.50
N GLY A 79 11.23 -26.56 6.24
CA GLY A 79 9.91 -26.33 6.81
C GLY A 79 8.99 -25.48 5.94
N VAL A 80 7.72 -25.41 6.39
CA VAL A 80 6.63 -24.72 5.69
C VAL A 80 6.15 -23.56 6.54
N PHE A 81 6.23 -22.34 6.01
CA PHE A 81 5.67 -21.12 6.60
C PHE A 81 4.27 -20.89 6.04
N ARG A 82 3.29 -20.65 6.92
CA ARG A 82 1.89 -20.52 6.55
C ARG A 82 1.31 -19.19 7.02
N ARG A 83 0.52 -18.56 6.17
CA ARG A 83 -0.27 -17.39 6.54
C ARG A 83 -1.53 -17.25 5.70
N VAL A 84 -2.54 -16.57 6.23
CA VAL A 84 -3.66 -16.09 5.41
C VAL A 84 -3.18 -14.93 4.53
N PHE A 85 -3.65 -14.92 3.29
CA PHE A 85 -3.33 -13.87 2.33
C PHE A 85 -4.52 -13.56 1.43
N THR A 86 -4.52 -12.38 0.79
CA THR A 86 -5.56 -12.01 -0.17
C THR A 86 -5.26 -12.60 -1.54
N ASN A 87 -6.30 -13.01 -2.28
CA ASN A 87 -6.13 -13.52 -3.63
C ASN A 87 -5.57 -12.43 -4.56
N PRO A 88 -4.40 -12.65 -5.22
CA PRO A 88 -3.80 -11.63 -6.07
C PRO A 88 -4.61 -11.43 -7.35
N PRO A 89 -4.88 -10.18 -7.77
CA PRO A 89 -5.48 -9.86 -9.07
C PRO A 89 -4.68 -10.39 -10.25
N THR A 90 -3.36 -10.35 -10.18
CA THR A 90 -2.45 -10.82 -11.23
C THR A 90 -1.15 -11.39 -10.66
N LEU A 91 -0.46 -12.24 -11.44
CA LEU A 91 0.93 -12.62 -11.20
C LEU A 91 1.84 -12.23 -12.38
N ASP A 92 1.34 -11.44 -13.35
CA ASP A 92 2.16 -10.82 -14.39
C ASP A 92 2.79 -9.55 -13.85
N PRO A 93 4.14 -9.48 -13.70
CA PRO A 93 4.82 -8.30 -13.14
C PRO A 93 4.51 -6.99 -13.88
N HIS A 94 4.34 -7.08 -15.20
CA HIS A 94 4.10 -5.89 -16.03
C HIS A 94 2.65 -5.38 -15.98
N LEU A 95 1.73 -6.13 -15.35
CA LEU A 95 0.32 -5.76 -15.18
C LEU A 95 -0.05 -5.46 -13.73
N THR A 96 0.91 -5.56 -12.81
CA THR A 96 0.70 -5.32 -11.38
C THR A 96 0.45 -3.85 -11.11
N THR A 97 -0.65 -3.56 -10.39
CA THR A 97 -1.05 -2.21 -9.95
C THR A 97 -1.40 -2.17 -8.46
N ASP A 98 -1.15 -3.26 -7.74
CA ASP A 98 -1.57 -3.44 -6.36
C ASP A 98 -0.53 -4.15 -5.49
N ALA A 99 -0.56 -3.82 -4.19
CA ALA A 99 0.35 -4.34 -3.19
C ALA A 99 0.22 -5.85 -2.95
N THR A 100 -0.98 -6.42 -3.13
CA THR A 100 -1.25 -7.85 -2.93
C THR A 100 -0.54 -8.69 -3.98
N SER A 101 -0.69 -8.31 -5.26
CA SER A 101 0.02 -8.95 -6.37
C SER A 101 1.53 -8.76 -6.23
N ALA A 102 1.99 -7.52 -5.97
CA ALA A 102 3.40 -7.19 -5.83
C ALA A 102 4.11 -8.03 -4.76
N ALA A 103 3.49 -8.22 -3.58
CA ALA A 103 4.07 -8.99 -2.48
C ALA A 103 4.34 -10.48 -2.81
N ILE A 104 3.67 -11.04 -3.79
CA ILE A 104 3.93 -12.40 -4.29
C ILE A 104 4.94 -12.37 -5.44
N ILE A 105 4.78 -11.42 -6.36
CA ILE A 105 5.60 -11.28 -7.56
C ILE A 105 7.08 -11.08 -7.21
N ILE A 106 7.39 -10.25 -6.21
CA ILE A 106 8.77 -9.99 -5.78
C ILE A 106 9.48 -11.21 -5.16
N GLU A 107 8.75 -12.26 -4.80
CA GLU A 107 9.33 -13.52 -4.34
C GLU A 107 9.55 -14.53 -5.49
N ILE A 108 8.88 -14.32 -6.64
CA ILE A 108 8.96 -15.21 -7.82
C ILE A 108 9.90 -14.66 -8.89
N PHE A 109 9.94 -13.33 -9.03
CA PHE A 109 10.71 -12.64 -10.08
C PHE A 109 11.73 -11.70 -9.46
N GLY A 110 12.68 -11.24 -10.25
CA GLY A 110 13.68 -10.25 -9.86
C GLY A 110 13.90 -9.20 -10.95
N GLY A 111 14.56 -8.11 -10.56
CA GLY A 111 14.94 -7.00 -11.42
C GLY A 111 16.45 -6.80 -11.48
N LEU A 112 16.87 -5.67 -12.05
CA LEU A 112 18.27 -5.23 -12.00
C LEU A 112 18.70 -4.98 -10.55
N VAL A 113 17.84 -4.36 -9.77
CA VAL A 113 18.03 -3.98 -8.38
C VAL A 113 16.79 -4.37 -7.56
N THR A 114 16.95 -4.43 -6.24
CA THR A 114 15.88 -4.74 -5.29
C THR A 114 15.96 -3.81 -4.07
N ILE A 115 14.97 -3.87 -3.17
CA ILE A 115 14.98 -3.16 -1.90
C ILE A 115 15.31 -4.15 -0.77
N SER A 116 16.31 -3.80 0.05
CA SER A 116 16.65 -4.59 1.25
C SER A 116 15.65 -4.36 2.38
N PRO A 117 15.63 -5.22 3.43
CA PRO A 117 14.82 -4.99 4.63
C PRO A 117 15.11 -3.65 5.34
N GLU A 118 16.29 -3.06 5.14
CA GLU A 118 16.68 -1.73 5.64
C GLU A 118 16.24 -0.59 4.71
N LEU A 119 15.38 -0.88 3.73
CA LEU A 119 14.79 0.06 2.78
C LEU A 119 15.82 0.74 1.87
N LYS A 120 16.90 0.04 1.52
CA LYS A 120 17.93 0.53 0.60
C LYS A 120 17.83 -0.19 -0.73
N VAL A 121 18.03 0.55 -1.82
CA VAL A 121 18.24 -0.06 -3.13
C VAL A 121 19.58 -0.78 -3.14
N VAL A 122 19.55 -2.06 -3.47
CA VAL A 122 20.72 -2.95 -3.48
C VAL A 122 20.77 -3.75 -4.78
N PRO A 123 21.94 -4.28 -5.16
CA PRO A 123 22.10 -5.19 -6.28
C PRO A 123 21.17 -6.42 -6.19
N ASP A 124 20.59 -6.81 -7.34
CA ASP A 124 19.88 -8.07 -7.51
C ASP A 124 20.49 -8.84 -8.68
N ILE A 125 19.86 -8.92 -9.84
CA ILE A 125 20.44 -9.57 -11.05
C ILE A 125 21.60 -8.74 -11.62
N ALA A 126 21.56 -7.41 -11.52
CA ALA A 126 22.77 -6.61 -11.69
C ALA A 126 23.62 -6.70 -10.41
N LYS A 127 24.89 -7.10 -10.51
CA LYS A 127 25.84 -7.11 -9.38
C LYS A 127 26.31 -5.72 -8.99
N GLU A 128 26.33 -4.79 -9.96
CA GLU A 128 26.74 -3.40 -9.82
C GLU A 128 26.26 -2.59 -11.01
N TRP A 129 26.28 -1.27 -10.90
CA TRP A 129 25.98 -0.34 -11.99
C TRP A 129 26.82 0.94 -11.90
N ASP A 130 27.07 1.54 -13.07
CA ASP A 130 27.70 2.85 -13.20
C ASP A 130 26.68 3.88 -13.67
N VAL A 131 26.87 5.15 -13.24
CA VAL A 131 26.06 6.28 -13.70
C VAL A 131 27.00 7.28 -14.39
N SER A 132 26.64 7.73 -15.59
CA SER A 132 27.40 8.75 -16.32
C SER A 132 27.47 10.08 -15.56
N GLU A 133 28.48 10.90 -15.87
CA GLU A 133 28.69 12.22 -15.22
C GLU A 133 27.49 13.16 -15.34
N ASP A 134 26.69 13.04 -16.42
CA ASP A 134 25.47 13.82 -16.63
C ASP A 134 24.25 13.22 -15.92
N GLY A 135 24.40 12.12 -15.16
CA GLY A 135 23.34 11.46 -14.40
C GLY A 135 22.26 10.77 -15.25
N ARG A 136 22.47 10.63 -16.57
CA ARG A 136 21.40 10.18 -17.48
C ARG A 136 21.55 8.75 -17.97
N THR A 137 22.76 8.18 -17.93
CA THR A 137 23.02 6.84 -18.46
C THR A 137 23.47 5.91 -17.36
N TYR A 138 22.72 4.85 -17.15
CA TYR A 138 23.01 3.79 -16.20
C TYR A 138 23.51 2.57 -16.95
N THR A 139 24.69 2.07 -16.60
CA THR A 139 25.29 0.86 -17.17
C THR A 139 25.27 -0.24 -16.11
N PHE A 140 24.44 -1.26 -16.31
CA PHE A 140 24.25 -2.37 -15.39
C PHE A 140 25.13 -3.55 -15.81
N HIS A 141 25.88 -4.11 -14.86
CA HIS A 141 26.69 -5.31 -15.03
C HIS A 141 25.97 -6.49 -14.38
N LEU A 142 25.46 -7.41 -15.22
CA LEU A 142 24.69 -8.54 -14.75
C LEU A 142 25.58 -9.62 -14.12
N ARG A 143 24.99 -10.43 -13.24
CA ARG A 143 25.61 -11.62 -12.65
C ARG A 143 25.71 -12.73 -13.67
N GLU A 144 26.76 -13.51 -13.65
CA GLU A 144 26.93 -14.71 -14.49
C GLU A 144 26.13 -15.91 -13.94
N ASP A 145 25.82 -15.91 -12.62
CA ASP A 145 25.13 -16.97 -11.90
C ASP A 145 23.60 -16.75 -11.79
N ALA A 146 23.08 -15.64 -12.32
CA ALA A 146 21.64 -15.41 -12.36
C ALA A 146 20.97 -16.26 -13.45
N SER A 147 19.94 -17.00 -13.06
CA SER A 147 19.18 -17.87 -13.98
C SER A 147 17.68 -17.80 -13.73
N PHE A 148 16.90 -18.11 -14.76
CA PHE A 148 15.49 -18.45 -14.61
C PHE A 148 15.33 -19.76 -13.84
N HIS A 149 14.12 -20.03 -13.35
CA HIS A 149 13.81 -21.18 -12.50
C HIS A 149 14.07 -22.56 -13.18
N ASP A 150 14.12 -22.60 -14.52
CA ASP A 150 14.46 -23.78 -15.28
C ASP A 150 15.96 -23.96 -15.52
N GLY A 151 16.77 -22.99 -15.05
CA GLY A 151 18.23 -23.00 -15.18
C GLY A 151 18.78 -22.25 -16.41
N LYS A 152 17.92 -21.66 -17.27
CA LYS A 152 18.34 -20.81 -18.38
C LYS A 152 19.02 -19.55 -17.84
N PRO A 153 20.25 -19.20 -18.27
CA PRO A 153 20.91 -17.95 -17.85
C PRO A 153 20.10 -16.71 -18.22
N VAL A 154 20.13 -15.70 -17.36
CA VAL A 154 19.54 -14.39 -17.62
C VAL A 154 20.55 -13.51 -18.35
N THR A 155 20.11 -12.84 -19.42
CA THR A 155 20.95 -11.97 -20.23
C THR A 155 20.41 -10.54 -20.32
N ALA A 156 21.26 -9.60 -20.75
CA ALA A 156 20.86 -8.23 -21.05
C ALA A 156 19.77 -8.16 -22.16
N GLN A 157 19.75 -9.14 -23.06
CA GLN A 157 18.71 -9.25 -24.09
C GLN A 157 17.34 -9.59 -23.49
N ASP A 158 17.28 -10.43 -22.43
CA ASP A 158 16.04 -10.74 -21.72
C ASP A 158 15.50 -9.51 -21.03
N PHE A 159 16.35 -8.70 -20.40
CA PHE A 159 15.95 -7.39 -19.82
C PHE A 159 15.44 -6.42 -20.88
N LYS A 160 16.15 -6.26 -22.00
CA LYS A 160 15.68 -5.39 -23.09
C LYS A 160 14.30 -5.81 -23.56
N TRP A 161 14.11 -7.09 -23.83
CA TRP A 161 12.83 -7.62 -24.28
C TRP A 161 11.72 -7.41 -23.24
N SER A 162 12.02 -7.64 -21.96
CA SER A 162 11.05 -7.49 -20.85
C SER A 162 10.58 -6.04 -20.70
N LEU A 163 11.51 -5.09 -20.69
CA LEU A 163 11.19 -3.66 -20.61
C LEU A 163 10.42 -3.18 -21.86
N GLU A 164 10.78 -3.69 -23.04
CA GLU A 164 10.05 -3.41 -24.28
C GLU A 164 8.66 -4.04 -24.32
N ARG A 165 8.47 -5.24 -23.70
CA ARG A 165 7.17 -5.85 -23.52
C ARG A 165 6.30 -5.01 -22.57
N SER A 166 6.86 -4.58 -21.45
CA SER A 166 6.12 -3.72 -20.50
C SER A 166 5.63 -2.43 -21.19
N ALA A 167 6.45 -1.85 -22.08
CA ALA A 167 6.13 -0.66 -22.87
C ALA A 167 5.27 -0.93 -24.12
N ASP A 168 4.95 -2.18 -24.43
CA ASP A 168 4.14 -2.50 -25.61
C ASP A 168 2.65 -2.23 -25.32
N PRO A 169 1.94 -1.46 -26.18
CA PRO A 169 0.51 -1.18 -25.99
C PRO A 169 -0.35 -2.46 -25.99
N VAL A 170 0.13 -3.56 -26.59
CA VAL A 170 -0.58 -4.86 -26.57
C VAL A 170 -0.53 -5.50 -25.19
N THR A 171 0.52 -5.27 -24.41
CA THR A 171 0.63 -5.71 -23.01
C THR A 171 -0.40 -5.02 -22.13
N GLY A 172 -0.66 -3.74 -22.39
CA GLY A 172 -1.68 -2.97 -21.66
C GLY A 172 -1.28 -2.66 -20.21
N SER A 173 0.02 -2.48 -19.93
CA SER A 173 0.49 -2.03 -18.62
C SER A 173 -0.08 -0.65 -18.29
N LEU A 174 -0.72 -0.54 -17.16
CA LEU A 174 -1.32 0.72 -16.69
C LEU A 174 -0.31 1.61 -15.95
N VAL A 175 0.85 1.06 -15.60
CA VAL A 175 1.84 1.73 -14.74
C VAL A 175 3.20 1.94 -15.41
N MET A 176 3.41 1.39 -16.60
CA MET A 176 4.71 1.46 -17.30
C MET A 176 5.19 2.90 -17.51
N GLU A 177 4.30 3.80 -17.94
CA GLU A 177 4.67 5.19 -18.21
C GLU A 177 5.17 5.90 -16.96
N GLN A 178 4.55 5.64 -15.81
CA GLN A 178 4.88 6.28 -14.55
C GLN A 178 6.20 5.80 -13.96
N TYR A 179 6.43 4.49 -13.97
CA TYR A 179 7.64 3.92 -13.39
C TYR A 179 8.84 4.03 -14.32
N LEU A 180 8.64 3.83 -15.61
CA LEU A 180 9.74 3.72 -16.58
C LEU A 180 9.62 4.68 -17.77
N GLY A 181 8.64 5.61 -17.76
CA GLY A 181 8.47 6.63 -18.79
C GLY A 181 9.61 7.65 -18.89
N ASP A 182 10.49 7.66 -17.88
CA ASP A 182 11.72 8.43 -17.89
C ASP A 182 12.76 7.87 -18.87
N ILE A 183 12.68 6.59 -19.24
CA ILE A 183 13.58 5.96 -20.21
C ILE A 183 13.28 6.50 -21.61
N VAL A 184 14.30 7.01 -22.30
CA VAL A 184 14.17 7.56 -23.64
C VAL A 184 13.56 6.55 -24.61
N GLY A 185 12.42 6.91 -25.20
CA GLY A 185 11.71 6.08 -26.18
C GLY A 185 10.59 5.21 -25.61
N VAL A 186 10.40 5.16 -24.29
CA VAL A 186 9.29 4.40 -23.67
C VAL A 186 7.95 5.00 -24.04
N LYS A 187 7.79 6.32 -23.95
CA LYS A 187 6.53 7.00 -24.28
C LYS A 187 6.13 6.83 -25.75
N GLU A 188 7.11 6.87 -26.66
CA GLU A 188 6.88 6.62 -28.10
C GLU A 188 6.45 5.17 -28.34
N LYS A 189 7.04 4.21 -27.63
CA LYS A 189 6.65 2.80 -27.75
C LYS A 189 5.25 2.56 -27.20
N LEU A 190 4.91 3.12 -26.04
CA LEU A 190 3.58 3.02 -25.45
C LEU A 190 2.48 3.58 -26.38
N ARG A 191 2.79 4.62 -27.16
CA ARG A 191 1.87 5.16 -28.17
C ARG A 191 1.87 4.38 -29.48
N GLY A 192 2.69 3.33 -29.61
CA GLY A 192 2.84 2.54 -30.84
C GLY A 192 3.61 3.26 -31.95
N GLU A 193 4.31 4.35 -31.65
CA GLU A 193 5.09 5.17 -32.60
C GLU A 193 6.50 4.58 -32.85
N ALA A 194 6.98 3.73 -31.94
CA ALA A 194 8.28 3.08 -32.03
C ALA A 194 8.17 1.55 -31.82
N ARG A 195 9.04 0.78 -32.51
CA ARG A 195 9.13 -0.66 -32.33
C ARG A 195 10.03 -1.05 -31.16
N GLU A 196 11.06 -0.23 -30.89
CA GLU A 196 12.06 -0.45 -29.85
C GLU A 196 12.17 0.78 -28.96
N VAL A 197 12.66 0.57 -27.73
CA VAL A 197 12.95 1.64 -26.78
C VAL A 197 14.39 2.10 -26.97
N LYS A 198 14.61 3.31 -27.50
CA LYS A 198 15.94 3.84 -27.85
C LYS A 198 16.89 3.93 -26.67
N GLY A 199 16.37 4.19 -25.48
CA GLY A 199 17.15 4.33 -24.25
C GLY A 199 17.65 2.99 -23.70
N ILE A 200 17.27 1.84 -24.27
CA ILE A 200 17.69 0.52 -23.79
C ILE A 200 18.62 -0.11 -24.80
N LYS A 201 19.87 -0.33 -24.42
CA LYS A 201 20.90 -0.91 -25.28
C LYS A 201 21.54 -2.12 -24.62
N VAL A 202 21.64 -3.20 -25.36
CA VAL A 202 22.46 -4.36 -25.02
C VAL A 202 23.87 -4.09 -25.54
N ILE A 203 24.84 -4.03 -24.64
CA ILE A 203 26.27 -3.85 -25.00
C ILE A 203 26.89 -5.20 -25.28
N ASP A 204 26.62 -6.17 -24.40
CA ASP A 204 26.93 -7.60 -24.52
C ASP A 204 25.92 -8.41 -23.67
N ASP A 205 26.09 -9.73 -23.57
CA ASP A 205 25.14 -10.62 -22.89
C ASP A 205 24.97 -10.27 -21.40
N LEU A 206 25.96 -9.64 -20.76
CA LEU A 206 25.95 -9.32 -19.33
C LEU A 206 25.99 -7.80 -19.05
N THR A 207 25.89 -6.96 -20.08
CA THR A 207 25.97 -5.49 -19.93
C THR A 207 24.78 -4.83 -20.60
N LEU A 208 23.90 -4.25 -19.76
CA LEU A 208 22.73 -3.47 -20.18
C LEU A 208 22.95 -1.99 -19.90
N GLN A 209 22.64 -1.14 -20.88
CA GLN A 209 22.66 0.31 -20.70
C GLN A 209 21.26 0.89 -20.82
N ILE A 210 20.87 1.72 -19.84
CA ILE A 210 19.59 2.45 -19.81
C ILE A 210 19.88 3.94 -19.78
N THR A 211 19.28 4.69 -20.70
CA THR A 211 19.39 6.16 -20.78
C THR A 211 18.03 6.80 -20.53
N ILE A 212 17.98 7.75 -19.59
CA ILE A 212 16.80 8.53 -19.24
C ILE A 212 16.83 9.92 -19.87
N ASP A 213 15.69 10.58 -19.92
CA ASP A 213 15.47 11.90 -20.52
C ASP A 213 16.27 13.00 -19.79
N GLU A 214 16.24 13.00 -18.45
CA GLU A 214 16.91 13.96 -17.57
C GLU A 214 17.48 13.25 -16.34
N PRO A 215 18.48 13.81 -15.64
CA PRO A 215 19.00 13.21 -14.41
C PRO A 215 17.93 13.24 -13.31
N LYS A 216 17.60 12.05 -12.74
CA LYS A 216 16.60 11.87 -11.70
C LYS A 216 17.15 10.98 -10.59
N SER A 217 17.30 11.53 -9.39
CA SER A 217 17.92 10.82 -8.25
C SER A 217 17.14 9.58 -7.82
N TYR A 218 15.83 9.56 -8.04
CA TYR A 218 14.92 8.46 -7.68
C TYR A 218 14.77 7.39 -8.76
N PHE A 219 15.33 7.58 -9.97
CA PHE A 219 15.14 6.64 -11.08
C PHE A 219 15.55 5.21 -10.73
N ILE A 220 16.67 5.04 -10.03
CA ILE A 220 17.15 3.70 -9.63
C ILE A 220 16.13 2.99 -8.72
N SER A 221 15.41 3.73 -7.88
CA SER A 221 14.39 3.18 -7.00
C SER A 221 13.16 2.69 -7.79
N LYS A 222 12.80 3.34 -8.90
CA LYS A 222 11.71 2.89 -9.78
C LYS A 222 11.98 1.52 -10.40
N LEU A 223 13.25 1.15 -10.59
CA LEU A 223 13.63 -0.16 -11.13
C LEU A 223 13.42 -1.32 -10.16
N THR A 224 13.08 -1.05 -8.90
CA THR A 224 12.69 -2.07 -7.92
C THR A 224 11.23 -2.50 -8.03
N TYR A 225 10.41 -1.77 -8.80
CA TYR A 225 9.01 -2.09 -9.01
C TYR A 225 8.84 -3.21 -10.04
N PRO A 226 7.86 -4.12 -9.87
CA PRO A 226 7.68 -5.29 -10.73
C PRO A 226 7.65 -5.03 -12.25
N THR A 227 7.18 -3.85 -12.68
CA THR A 227 7.12 -3.50 -14.10
C THR A 227 8.50 -3.46 -14.80
N ALA A 228 9.60 -3.38 -13.99
CA ALA A 228 10.99 -3.42 -14.47
C ALA A 228 11.62 -4.82 -14.39
N PHE A 229 10.90 -5.85 -13.94
CA PHE A 229 11.45 -7.17 -13.73
C PHE A 229 11.65 -7.93 -15.05
N VAL A 230 12.66 -8.82 -15.04
CA VAL A 230 12.97 -9.66 -16.19
C VAL A 230 12.01 -10.85 -16.30
N LEU A 231 11.59 -11.15 -17.52
CA LEU A 231 10.73 -12.27 -17.86
C LEU A 231 11.39 -13.18 -18.88
N ASP A 232 11.14 -14.48 -18.77
CA ASP A 232 11.49 -15.43 -19.82
C ASP A 232 10.50 -15.31 -20.98
N ARG A 233 10.99 -14.85 -22.12
CA ARG A 233 10.20 -14.65 -23.33
C ARG A 233 9.49 -15.93 -23.77
N GLU A 234 10.19 -17.06 -23.75
CA GLU A 234 9.62 -18.34 -24.20
C GLU A 234 8.45 -18.77 -23.32
N ASN A 235 8.56 -18.53 -21.99
CA ASN A 235 7.48 -18.79 -21.05
C ASN A 235 6.28 -17.87 -21.32
N VAL A 236 6.50 -16.56 -21.50
CA VAL A 236 5.41 -15.60 -21.79
C VAL A 236 4.69 -15.94 -23.09
N GLU A 237 5.41 -16.35 -24.13
CA GLU A 237 4.87 -16.72 -25.44
C GLU A 237 4.06 -18.04 -25.43
N THR A 238 4.04 -18.79 -24.30
CA THR A 238 3.15 -19.97 -24.16
C THR A 238 1.66 -19.60 -24.14
N GLY A 239 1.31 -18.32 -23.98
CA GLY A 239 -0.06 -17.80 -24.09
C GLY A 239 -0.57 -17.10 -22.82
N ASN A 240 -1.84 -16.68 -22.82
CA ASN A 240 -2.43 -15.77 -21.83
C ASN A 240 -2.45 -16.29 -20.37
N ARG A 241 -2.06 -17.54 -20.14
CA ARG A 241 -2.02 -18.14 -18.80
C ARG A 241 -0.59 -18.42 -18.31
N TRP A 242 0.41 -17.89 -18.98
CA TRP A 242 1.81 -18.12 -18.64
C TRP A 242 2.11 -17.78 -17.16
N ALA A 243 1.55 -16.69 -16.65
CA ALA A 243 1.72 -16.24 -15.25
C ALA A 243 1.14 -17.22 -14.20
N ARG A 244 0.40 -18.26 -14.62
CA ARG A 244 -0.02 -19.35 -13.72
C ARG A 244 1.01 -20.48 -13.60
N ASN A 245 2.04 -20.44 -14.43
CA ASN A 245 3.20 -21.33 -14.38
C ASN A 245 4.43 -20.53 -14.81
N PRO A 246 4.83 -19.51 -14.05
CA PRO A 246 5.87 -18.59 -14.43
C PRO A 246 7.26 -19.23 -14.31
N ASN A 247 8.13 -18.93 -15.28
CA ASN A 247 9.56 -19.18 -15.21
C ASN A 247 10.25 -17.89 -14.73
N GLY A 248 10.23 -17.66 -13.42
CA GLY A 248 10.80 -16.45 -12.77
C GLY A 248 12.29 -16.60 -12.49
N THR A 249 12.82 -15.64 -11.72
CA THR A 249 14.24 -15.55 -11.32
C THR A 249 14.42 -15.41 -9.81
N GLY A 250 13.31 -15.35 -9.08
CA GLY A 250 13.28 -15.05 -7.65
C GLY A 250 13.67 -16.21 -6.73
N PRO A 251 13.69 -15.95 -5.41
CA PRO A 251 14.04 -16.92 -4.38
C PRO A 251 13.05 -18.09 -4.31
N PHE A 252 11.83 -17.92 -4.78
CA PHE A 252 10.82 -18.98 -4.80
C PHE A 252 10.25 -19.18 -6.19
N LYS A 253 9.85 -20.43 -6.46
CA LYS A 253 9.10 -20.85 -7.65
C LYS A 253 7.61 -20.91 -7.31
N LEU A 254 6.73 -20.53 -8.22
CA LEU A 254 5.31 -20.78 -8.03
C LEU A 254 5.06 -22.30 -8.06
N GLY A 255 4.51 -22.82 -6.98
CA GLY A 255 4.06 -24.21 -6.89
C GLY A 255 2.60 -24.35 -7.34
N ASN A 256 1.72 -24.75 -6.40
CA ASN A 256 0.29 -24.84 -6.68
C ASN A 256 -0.38 -23.47 -6.55
N TYR A 257 -1.26 -23.13 -7.51
CA TYR A 257 -2.11 -21.95 -7.41
C TYR A 257 -3.56 -22.28 -7.77
N VAL A 258 -4.41 -22.37 -6.75
CA VAL A 258 -5.87 -22.50 -6.87
C VAL A 258 -6.47 -21.16 -6.42
N PRO A 259 -6.92 -20.31 -7.37
CA PRO A 259 -7.46 -19.00 -7.05
C PRO A 259 -8.60 -19.06 -6.00
N GLY A 260 -8.50 -18.20 -4.99
CA GLY A 260 -9.45 -18.16 -3.89
C GLY A 260 -9.32 -19.30 -2.87
N GLU A 261 -8.32 -20.19 -2.99
CA GLU A 261 -8.10 -21.27 -2.03
C GLU A 261 -6.68 -21.25 -1.47
N LEU A 262 -5.67 -21.49 -2.32
CA LEU A 262 -4.28 -21.68 -1.89
C LEU A 262 -3.30 -21.26 -2.99
N LEU A 263 -2.23 -20.59 -2.61
CA LEU A 263 -1.04 -20.39 -3.42
C LEU A 263 0.18 -20.88 -2.64
N THR A 264 1.04 -21.68 -3.29
CA THR A 264 2.29 -22.14 -2.70
C THR A 264 3.51 -21.59 -3.44
N LEU A 265 4.52 -21.24 -2.67
CA LEU A 265 5.84 -20.87 -3.17
C LEU A 265 6.83 -21.94 -2.74
N GLU A 266 7.50 -22.56 -3.70
CA GLU A 266 8.49 -23.61 -3.49
C GLU A 266 9.90 -23.02 -3.54
N LYS A 267 10.81 -23.49 -2.71
CA LYS A 267 12.22 -23.07 -2.66
C LYS A 267 12.89 -23.12 -4.04
N ASN A 268 13.58 -22.05 -4.43
CA ASN A 268 14.55 -22.05 -5.50
C ASN A 268 15.96 -22.32 -4.93
N PRO A 269 16.51 -23.54 -5.04
CA PRO A 269 17.81 -23.86 -4.47
C PRO A 269 18.98 -23.15 -5.18
N ASP A 270 18.75 -22.71 -6.42
CA ASP A 270 19.76 -22.12 -7.30
C ASP A 270 19.67 -20.58 -7.34
N TYR A 271 18.97 -19.95 -6.36
CA TYR A 271 18.83 -18.51 -6.32
C TYR A 271 20.18 -17.81 -6.12
N HIS A 272 20.52 -16.90 -7.01
CA HIS A 272 21.83 -16.23 -7.10
C HIS A 272 22.26 -15.44 -5.85
N LEU A 273 21.32 -15.00 -4.98
CA LEU A 273 21.64 -14.38 -3.69
C LEU A 273 21.59 -15.39 -2.51
N GLY A 274 21.69 -16.68 -2.81
CA GLY A 274 21.61 -17.78 -1.88
C GLY A 274 20.19 -18.32 -1.68
N PRO A 275 20.05 -19.64 -1.49
CA PRO A 275 18.75 -20.30 -1.39
C PRO A 275 17.97 -19.81 -0.16
N PRO A 276 16.62 -19.72 -0.24
CA PRO A 276 15.79 -19.52 0.94
C PRO A 276 16.03 -20.56 2.03
N PHE A 277 15.81 -20.19 3.28
CA PHE A 277 15.84 -21.15 4.39
C PHE A 277 14.60 -22.05 4.40
N LEU A 278 13.42 -21.51 4.07
CA LEU A 278 12.16 -22.27 3.96
C LEU A 278 12.19 -23.24 2.76
N ASP A 279 11.52 -24.39 2.91
CA ASP A 279 11.25 -25.27 1.78
C ASP A 279 10.05 -24.81 0.97
N ARG A 280 9.03 -24.25 1.70
CA ARG A 280 7.77 -23.80 1.09
C ARG A 280 7.13 -22.68 1.90
N VAL A 281 6.38 -21.83 1.20
CA VAL A 281 5.42 -20.89 1.77
C VAL A 281 4.02 -21.27 1.32
N GLU A 282 3.04 -21.30 2.21
CA GLU A 282 1.62 -21.54 1.92
C GLU A 282 0.82 -20.28 2.24
N LEU A 283 0.27 -19.68 1.19
CA LEU A 283 -0.61 -18.52 1.27
C LEU A 283 -2.07 -19.00 1.15
N ILE A 284 -2.79 -19.00 2.27
CA ILE A 284 -4.19 -19.45 2.34
C ILE A 284 -5.07 -18.29 1.91
N LEU A 285 -5.74 -18.43 0.76
CA LEU A 285 -6.46 -17.33 0.09
C LEU A 285 -7.93 -17.25 0.50
N SER A 286 -8.45 -18.25 1.18
CA SER A 286 -9.82 -18.27 1.70
C SER A 286 -9.97 -19.26 2.85
N GLY A 287 -11.05 -19.09 3.60
CA GLY A 287 -11.45 -20.00 4.67
C GLY A 287 -10.88 -19.62 6.04
N GLY A 288 -11.70 -19.74 7.06
CA GLY A 288 -11.36 -19.53 8.45
C GLY A 288 -11.19 -18.06 8.87
N THR A 289 -11.14 -17.86 10.17
CA THR A 289 -10.73 -16.60 10.80
C THR A 289 -9.24 -16.70 11.13
N ALA A 290 -8.43 -15.78 10.60
CA ALA A 290 -6.97 -15.83 10.74
C ALA A 290 -6.50 -15.95 12.21
N MET A 291 -7.20 -15.26 13.14
CA MET A 291 -6.90 -15.38 14.57
C MET A 291 -7.12 -16.81 15.09
N LEU A 292 -8.26 -17.45 14.78
CA LEU A 292 -8.54 -18.82 15.19
C LEU A 292 -7.56 -19.83 14.55
N MET A 293 -7.20 -19.62 13.28
CA MET A 293 -6.19 -20.45 12.62
C MET A 293 -4.81 -20.33 13.29
N TYR A 294 -4.47 -19.11 13.72
CA TYR A 294 -3.24 -18.87 14.46
C TYR A 294 -3.27 -19.57 15.84
N GLU A 295 -4.35 -19.44 16.57
CA GLU A 295 -4.54 -20.10 17.88
C GLU A 295 -4.46 -21.63 17.78
N ASN A 296 -4.90 -22.21 16.66
CA ASN A 296 -4.85 -23.64 16.38
C ASN A 296 -3.53 -24.12 15.75
N ASP A 297 -2.49 -23.27 15.64
CA ASP A 297 -1.21 -23.57 14.97
C ASP A 297 -1.34 -23.95 13.48
N GLU A 298 -2.43 -23.53 12.82
CA GLU A 298 -2.65 -23.75 11.38
C GLU A 298 -1.85 -22.77 10.53
N ILE A 299 -1.53 -21.57 11.08
CA ILE A 299 -0.70 -20.54 10.45
C ILE A 299 0.37 -20.02 11.42
N ASP A 300 1.46 -19.49 10.87
CA ASP A 300 2.63 -19.05 11.63
C ASP A 300 2.66 -17.52 11.85
N PHE A 301 1.79 -16.77 11.17
CA PHE A 301 1.73 -15.30 11.22
C PHE A 301 0.29 -14.80 11.01
N THR A 302 -0.12 -13.79 11.79
CA THR A 302 -1.36 -13.04 11.55
C THR A 302 -1.24 -11.58 12.02
N GLY A 303 -1.97 -10.68 11.35
CA GLY A 303 -2.25 -9.35 11.87
C GLY A 303 -3.25 -9.42 13.03
N VAL A 304 -3.19 -8.45 13.94
CA VAL A 304 -4.13 -8.30 15.05
C VAL A 304 -5.12 -7.20 14.70
N GLY A 305 -6.40 -7.57 14.68
CA GLY A 305 -7.50 -6.64 14.43
C GLY A 305 -8.08 -6.04 15.71
N LEU A 306 -8.98 -5.07 15.53
CA LEU A 306 -9.66 -4.34 16.63
C LEU A 306 -10.30 -5.27 17.67
N ALA A 307 -10.88 -6.39 17.25
CA ALA A 307 -11.59 -7.30 18.15
C ALA A 307 -10.67 -8.03 19.15
N ASP A 308 -9.38 -8.14 18.84
CA ASP A 308 -8.42 -8.95 19.61
C ASP A 308 -7.36 -8.11 20.33
N ILE A 309 -7.26 -6.81 20.03
CA ILE A 309 -6.15 -5.97 20.53
C ILE A 309 -6.14 -5.90 22.06
N ASP A 310 -7.28 -5.59 22.70
CA ASP A 310 -7.38 -5.45 24.15
C ASP A 310 -7.02 -6.76 24.87
N ARG A 311 -7.46 -7.89 24.31
CA ARG A 311 -7.13 -9.21 24.84
C ARG A 311 -5.63 -9.50 24.75
N LEU A 312 -5.01 -9.23 23.61
CA LEU A 312 -3.61 -9.57 23.34
C LEU A 312 -2.62 -8.60 24.02
N GLU A 313 -3.05 -7.40 24.38
CA GLU A 313 -2.25 -6.47 25.19
C GLU A 313 -2.32 -6.77 26.71
N ASP A 314 -3.23 -7.67 27.16
CA ASP A 314 -3.24 -8.13 28.56
C ASP A 314 -2.03 -9.06 28.80
N PRO A 315 -1.12 -8.72 29.73
CA PRO A 315 0.04 -9.55 30.04
C PRO A 315 -0.29 -10.96 30.58
N ASN A 316 -1.53 -11.19 31.01
CA ASN A 316 -2.00 -12.50 31.49
C ASN A 316 -2.50 -13.40 30.32
N GLU A 317 -2.71 -12.86 29.15
CA GLU A 317 -3.04 -13.63 27.96
C GLU A 317 -1.80 -14.39 27.46
N PRO A 318 -1.83 -15.72 27.31
CA PRO A 318 -0.66 -16.48 26.87
C PRO A 318 -0.08 -16.01 25.53
N LEU A 319 -0.93 -15.60 24.59
CA LEU A 319 -0.50 -15.13 23.27
C LEU A 319 0.14 -13.73 23.30
N SER A 320 0.05 -12.99 24.41
CA SER A 320 0.72 -11.68 24.55
C SER A 320 2.25 -11.80 24.40
N ALA A 321 2.83 -12.95 24.74
CA ALA A 321 4.25 -13.24 24.56
C ALA A 321 4.65 -13.36 23.07
N GLU A 322 3.71 -13.67 22.19
CA GLU A 322 3.90 -13.79 20.73
C GLU A 322 3.59 -12.49 20.00
N LEU A 323 3.00 -11.50 20.69
CA LEU A 323 2.67 -10.20 20.12
C LEU A 323 3.95 -9.42 19.78
N ARG A 324 3.98 -8.88 18.56
CA ARG A 324 5.06 -8.02 18.08
C ARG A 324 4.48 -6.69 17.62
N LYS A 325 5.22 -5.62 17.89
CA LYS A 325 4.93 -4.28 17.39
C LYS A 325 5.84 -4.01 16.20
N ALA A 326 5.25 -3.60 15.09
CA ALA A 326 5.96 -3.20 13.88
C ALA A 326 5.85 -1.70 13.65
N LEU A 327 6.87 -1.13 13.02
CA LEU A 327 6.81 0.25 12.56
C LEU A 327 5.61 0.45 11.62
N PRO A 328 4.98 1.63 11.65
CA PRO A 328 3.93 1.98 10.69
C PRO A 328 4.42 1.79 9.26
N SER A 329 3.59 1.19 8.40
CA SER A 329 3.90 1.17 6.97
C SER A 329 3.80 2.59 6.39
N PHE A 330 4.59 2.89 5.37
CA PHE A 330 4.49 4.15 4.65
C PHE A 330 3.25 4.13 3.75
N SER A 331 2.10 4.37 4.37
CA SER A 331 0.81 4.31 3.70
C SER A 331 -0.14 5.40 4.15
N THR A 332 -1.05 5.77 3.25
CA THR A 332 -2.13 6.72 3.51
C THR A 332 -3.42 6.17 2.94
N ASN A 333 -4.43 6.00 3.80
CA ASN A 333 -5.81 5.71 3.39
C ASN A 333 -6.55 7.02 3.17
N TYR A 334 -7.33 7.08 2.11
CA TYR A 334 -8.01 8.31 1.71
C TYR A 334 -9.30 8.05 0.95
N ILE A 335 -10.14 9.05 0.92
CA ILE A 335 -11.26 9.14 -0.03
C ILE A 335 -10.86 10.12 -1.13
N GLY A 336 -10.79 9.63 -2.37
CA GLY A 336 -10.52 10.43 -3.56
C GLY A 336 -11.80 10.96 -4.19
N MET A 337 -11.77 12.20 -4.69
CA MET A 337 -12.90 12.88 -5.31
C MET A 337 -12.53 13.27 -6.75
N ASN A 338 -13.35 12.88 -7.74
CA ASN A 338 -13.15 13.30 -9.13
C ASN A 338 -13.42 14.80 -9.27
N THR A 339 -12.36 15.60 -9.32
CA THR A 339 -12.45 17.08 -9.33
C THR A 339 -13.03 17.65 -10.62
N SER A 340 -13.24 16.82 -11.64
CA SER A 340 -13.86 17.23 -12.91
C SER A 340 -15.39 17.06 -12.94
N GLU A 341 -15.98 16.47 -11.91
CA GLU A 341 -17.41 16.14 -11.84
C GLU A 341 -18.13 16.84 -10.69
N PRO A 342 -19.41 17.26 -10.89
CA PRO A 342 -20.26 17.73 -9.80
C PRO A 342 -20.43 16.66 -8.69
N PRO A 343 -20.47 17.06 -7.41
CA PRO A 343 -20.25 18.39 -6.87
C PRO A 343 -18.78 18.72 -6.58
N PHE A 344 -17.85 17.81 -6.94
CA PHE A 344 -16.43 17.90 -6.59
C PHE A 344 -15.63 18.86 -7.49
N ASP A 345 -16.24 19.42 -8.52
CA ASP A 345 -15.70 20.49 -9.36
C ASP A 345 -15.71 21.88 -8.65
N ASP A 346 -16.19 21.92 -7.38
CA ASP A 346 -16.06 23.08 -6.50
C ASP A 346 -15.19 22.74 -5.29
N VAL A 347 -14.07 23.45 -5.14
CA VAL A 347 -13.12 23.26 -4.04
C VAL A 347 -13.77 23.42 -2.66
N LYS A 348 -14.76 24.31 -2.52
CA LYS A 348 -15.45 24.54 -1.25
C LYS A 348 -16.27 23.34 -0.79
N VAL A 349 -16.83 22.56 -1.72
CA VAL A 349 -17.50 21.29 -1.39
C VAL A 349 -16.48 20.29 -0.87
N ARG A 350 -15.35 20.13 -1.55
CA ARG A 350 -14.29 19.21 -1.14
C ARG A 350 -13.71 19.56 0.23
N GLN A 351 -13.47 20.86 0.48
CA GLN A 351 -13.03 21.36 1.79
C GLN A 351 -14.11 21.17 2.87
N ALA A 352 -15.38 21.43 2.57
CA ALA A 352 -16.49 21.23 3.50
C ALA A 352 -16.59 19.78 3.98
N LEU A 353 -16.44 18.80 3.06
CA LEU A 353 -16.42 17.37 3.40
C LEU A 353 -15.24 17.02 4.31
N ASN A 354 -14.06 17.60 4.09
CA ASN A 354 -12.89 17.42 4.95
C ASN A 354 -13.12 17.97 6.36
N TYR A 355 -13.62 19.24 6.50
CA TYR A 355 -13.87 19.87 7.79
C TYR A 355 -15.01 19.21 8.59
N ALA A 356 -15.87 18.44 7.95
CA ALA A 356 -17.00 17.78 8.60
C ALA A 356 -16.63 16.48 9.34
N ILE A 357 -15.38 16.01 9.26
CA ILE A 357 -14.96 14.71 9.83
C ILE A 357 -14.07 14.93 11.05
N ASN A 358 -14.46 14.36 12.20
CA ASN A 358 -13.61 14.31 13.39
C ASN A 358 -12.69 13.09 13.36
N LYS A 359 -11.63 13.18 12.55
CA LYS A 359 -10.66 12.10 12.36
C LYS A 359 -10.01 11.63 13.66
N GLN A 360 -9.73 12.57 14.60
CA GLN A 360 -9.12 12.25 15.89
C GLN A 360 -10.05 11.37 16.75
N GLU A 361 -11.32 11.71 16.80
CA GLU A 361 -12.32 10.95 17.57
C GLU A 361 -12.54 9.56 16.96
N ILE A 362 -12.63 9.45 15.62
CA ILE A 362 -12.78 8.15 14.94
C ILE A 362 -11.54 7.29 15.18
N ALA A 363 -10.32 7.82 15.06
CA ALA A 363 -9.10 7.07 15.29
C ALA A 363 -9.05 6.49 16.71
N SER A 364 -9.41 7.28 17.74
CA SER A 364 -9.33 6.82 19.12
C SER A 364 -10.51 5.94 19.55
N LEU A 365 -11.76 6.29 19.19
CA LEU A 365 -12.94 5.59 19.70
C LEU A 365 -13.37 4.41 18.81
N VAL A 366 -13.09 4.49 17.52
CA VAL A 366 -13.52 3.47 16.55
C VAL A 366 -12.38 2.56 16.16
N LEU A 367 -11.17 3.11 15.98
CA LEU A 367 -10.01 2.38 15.47
C LEU A 367 -8.96 2.06 16.56
N ALA A 368 -9.28 2.32 17.86
CA ALA A 368 -8.45 2.00 19.02
C ALA A 368 -6.98 2.46 18.88
N ASP A 369 -6.77 3.65 18.31
CA ASP A 369 -5.45 4.24 18.02
C ASP A 369 -4.51 3.35 17.16
N LEU A 370 -5.07 2.40 16.40
CA LEU A 370 -4.30 1.59 15.45
C LEU A 370 -3.91 2.35 14.17
N VAL A 371 -4.38 3.57 14.02
CA VAL A 371 -4.07 4.46 12.91
C VAL A 371 -3.69 5.85 13.43
N THR A 372 -2.98 6.61 12.60
CA THR A 372 -2.69 8.03 12.88
C THR A 372 -3.56 8.90 11.97
N PRO A 373 -4.36 9.84 12.50
CA PRO A 373 -5.14 10.77 11.68
C PRO A 373 -4.25 11.54 10.71
N ALA A 374 -4.57 11.44 9.41
CA ALA A 374 -3.77 12.06 8.37
C ALA A 374 -4.04 13.57 8.29
N LYS A 375 -2.98 14.38 8.32
CA LYS A 375 -3.01 15.81 8.04
C LYS A 375 -2.84 16.10 6.55
N GLY A 376 -2.07 15.27 5.87
CA GLY A 376 -1.72 15.38 4.46
C GLY A 376 -1.60 14.03 3.78
N ILE A 377 -0.78 13.98 2.76
CA ILE A 377 -0.61 12.86 1.84
C ILE A 377 0.57 11.98 2.28
N LEU A 378 1.71 12.62 2.61
CA LEU A 378 2.92 11.90 3.03
C LEU A 378 2.77 11.36 4.45
N PRO A 379 3.08 10.07 4.71
CA PRO A 379 2.99 9.50 6.05
C PRO A 379 4.16 9.92 6.95
N PRO A 380 3.99 9.92 8.29
CA PRO A 380 5.04 10.25 9.25
C PRO A 380 6.32 9.42 9.04
N GLY A 381 7.48 10.11 9.06
CA GLY A 381 8.79 9.50 8.86
C GLY A 381 9.16 9.22 7.41
N PHE A 382 8.27 9.50 6.46
CA PHE A 382 8.58 9.42 5.03
C PHE A 382 9.43 10.62 4.59
N PRO A 383 10.29 10.49 3.56
CA PRO A 383 11.03 11.63 3.02
C PRO A 383 10.12 12.80 2.65
N ALA A 384 10.54 14.03 2.96
CA ALA A 384 9.81 15.28 2.81
C ALA A 384 8.54 15.44 3.68
N TYR A 385 8.19 14.48 4.55
CA TYR A 385 7.09 14.66 5.50
C TYR A 385 7.27 15.92 6.34
N SER A 386 6.23 16.72 6.50
CA SER A 386 6.24 17.94 7.30
C SER A 386 5.30 17.84 8.51
N GLU A 387 5.86 17.95 9.71
CA GLU A 387 5.04 18.06 10.94
C GLU A 387 4.27 19.39 11.01
N GLU A 388 4.74 20.43 10.30
CA GLU A 388 4.16 21.77 10.29
C GLU A 388 2.90 21.87 9.44
N LEU A 389 2.67 20.89 8.53
CA LEU A 389 1.46 20.83 7.71
C LEU A 389 0.22 20.77 8.61
N GLN A 390 -0.67 21.75 8.45
CA GLN A 390 -1.84 21.86 9.32
C GLN A 390 -2.98 20.93 8.92
N GLY A 391 -3.19 20.70 7.63
CA GLY A 391 -4.29 19.90 7.11
C GLY A 391 -5.68 20.39 7.54
N PHE A 392 -6.67 19.53 7.43
CA PHE A 392 -8.03 19.82 7.85
C PHE A 392 -8.29 19.24 9.25
N HIS A 393 -8.74 20.11 10.17
CA HIS A 393 -9.26 19.72 11.49
C HIS A 393 -10.79 19.77 11.49
N PHE A 394 -11.43 19.09 12.42
CA PHE A 394 -12.88 19.11 12.56
C PHE A 394 -13.39 20.52 12.91
N ASP A 395 -14.16 21.10 12.00
CA ASP A 395 -14.82 22.41 12.19
C ASP A 395 -16.17 22.39 11.45
N PRO A 396 -17.24 21.97 12.14
CA PRO A 396 -18.57 21.85 11.55
C PRO A 396 -19.18 23.20 11.12
N ASP A 397 -18.79 24.32 11.76
CA ASP A 397 -19.28 25.63 11.37
C ASP A 397 -18.60 26.09 10.08
N LYS A 398 -17.29 25.89 9.98
CA LYS A 398 -16.53 26.16 8.76
C LYS A 398 -17.00 25.26 7.60
N ALA A 399 -17.27 23.99 7.87
CA ALA A 399 -17.82 23.07 6.88
C ALA A 399 -19.14 23.58 6.30
N ARG A 400 -20.11 23.95 7.15
CA ARG A 400 -21.39 24.54 6.72
C ARG A 400 -21.22 25.84 5.97
N GLN A 401 -20.32 26.72 6.45
CA GLN A 401 -20.03 27.97 5.76
C GLN A 401 -19.55 27.73 4.34
N LEU A 402 -18.52 26.88 4.16
CA LEU A 402 -17.94 26.57 2.86
C LEU A 402 -18.97 25.94 1.92
N LEU A 403 -19.79 25.00 2.41
CA LEU A 403 -20.86 24.42 1.61
C LEU A 403 -21.86 25.48 1.16
N SER A 404 -22.29 26.39 2.05
CA SER A 404 -23.23 27.47 1.70
C SER A 404 -22.65 28.46 0.69
N GLU A 405 -21.33 28.67 0.70
CA GLU A 405 -20.62 29.53 -0.24
C GLU A 405 -20.25 28.85 -1.55
N SER A 406 -20.43 27.53 -1.67
CA SER A 406 -20.17 26.78 -2.88
C SER A 406 -21.25 27.05 -3.93
N LYS A 407 -20.97 26.72 -5.19
CA LYS A 407 -21.98 26.82 -6.26
C LYS A 407 -23.18 25.89 -6.09
N TYR A 408 -23.08 24.93 -5.14
CA TYR A 408 -24.13 23.94 -4.85
C TYR A 408 -24.83 24.19 -3.50
N GLY A 409 -24.39 25.16 -2.71
CA GLY A 409 -24.87 25.36 -1.32
C GLY A 409 -26.17 26.14 -1.18
N GLY A 410 -26.75 26.62 -2.27
CA GLY A 410 -27.96 27.45 -2.22
C GLY A 410 -29.26 26.68 -1.90
N ASP A 411 -29.32 25.41 -2.27
CA ASP A 411 -30.48 24.54 -2.07
C ASP A 411 -30.04 23.07 -2.06
N LEU A 412 -30.05 22.45 -0.88
CA LEU A 412 -29.66 21.05 -0.71
C LEU A 412 -30.62 20.05 -1.38
N GLU A 413 -31.87 20.46 -1.72
CA GLU A 413 -32.79 19.60 -2.46
C GLU A 413 -32.30 19.38 -3.90
N THR A 414 -31.51 20.32 -4.43
CA THR A 414 -30.92 20.24 -5.76
C THR A 414 -29.43 19.86 -5.74
N PHE A 415 -28.89 19.51 -4.58
CA PHE A 415 -27.50 19.10 -4.44
C PHE A 415 -27.24 17.83 -5.26
N PRO A 416 -26.15 17.78 -6.07
CA PRO A 416 -25.87 16.60 -6.88
C PRO A 416 -25.70 15.34 -6.02
N PRO A 417 -26.23 14.20 -6.45
CA PRO A 417 -26.07 12.95 -5.71
C PRO A 417 -24.58 12.56 -5.65
N ILE A 418 -24.16 12.01 -4.51
CA ILE A 418 -22.81 11.48 -4.32
C ILE A 418 -22.87 9.96 -4.22
N VAL A 419 -22.02 9.29 -5.02
CA VAL A 419 -21.80 7.85 -4.95
C VAL A 419 -20.35 7.61 -4.53
N LEU A 420 -20.15 6.99 -3.37
CA LEU A 420 -18.85 6.51 -2.90
C LEU A 420 -18.68 5.05 -3.26
N THR A 421 -17.71 4.74 -4.10
CA THR A 421 -17.38 3.36 -4.46
C THR A 421 -16.29 2.83 -3.52
N VAL A 422 -16.53 1.66 -2.95
CA VAL A 422 -15.61 0.97 -2.04
C VAL A 422 -15.37 -0.47 -2.50
N THR A 423 -14.29 -1.07 -2.03
CA THR A 423 -14.04 -2.50 -2.28
C THR A 423 -14.93 -3.35 -1.37
N GLY A 424 -15.44 -4.46 -1.90
CA GLY A 424 -16.24 -5.40 -1.13
C GLY A 424 -17.15 -6.27 -1.99
N GLY A 425 -17.68 -7.35 -1.40
CA GLY A 425 -18.71 -8.15 -2.02
C GLY A 425 -20.09 -7.49 -1.86
N PHE A 426 -20.99 -7.70 -2.82
CA PHE A 426 -22.35 -7.15 -2.76
C PHE A 426 -23.05 -7.55 -1.45
N GLY A 427 -23.46 -6.54 -0.68
CA GLY A 427 -24.14 -6.72 0.61
C GLY A 427 -23.19 -6.99 1.80
N ALA A 428 -21.87 -6.86 1.63
CA ALA A 428 -20.95 -6.79 2.76
C ALA A 428 -21.16 -5.48 3.54
N SER A 429 -20.88 -5.49 4.86
CA SER A 429 -20.82 -4.25 5.64
C SER A 429 -19.56 -3.46 5.26
N VAL A 430 -19.67 -2.14 5.24
CA VAL A 430 -18.52 -1.25 5.17
C VAL A 430 -17.82 -1.15 6.54
N GLY A 431 -16.61 -0.59 6.58
CA GLY A 431 -15.91 -0.35 7.83
C GLY A 431 -16.70 0.59 8.76
N LEU A 432 -16.63 0.36 10.06
CA LEU A 432 -17.34 1.19 11.05
C LEU A 432 -16.88 2.66 11.00
N ASP A 433 -15.61 2.90 10.72
CA ASP A 433 -15.04 4.23 10.51
C ASP A 433 -15.71 4.96 9.33
N LEU A 434 -15.94 4.26 8.23
CA LEU A 434 -16.64 4.81 7.08
C LEU A 434 -18.12 5.09 7.40
N GLU A 435 -18.80 4.21 8.14
CA GLU A 435 -20.18 4.46 8.59
C GLU A 435 -20.26 5.74 9.43
N VAL A 436 -19.29 5.98 10.33
CA VAL A 436 -19.23 7.20 11.14
C VAL A 436 -18.93 8.43 10.28
N ILE A 437 -18.08 8.32 9.26
CA ILE A 437 -17.82 9.41 8.31
C ILE A 437 -19.08 9.81 7.54
N LEU A 438 -19.81 8.83 7.02
CA LEU A 438 -21.08 9.07 6.31
C LEU A 438 -22.11 9.76 7.20
N GLU A 439 -22.24 9.29 8.44
CA GLU A 439 -23.13 9.90 9.43
C GLU A 439 -22.69 11.34 9.79
N SER A 440 -21.39 11.61 9.87
CA SER A 440 -20.86 12.96 10.09
C SER A 440 -21.27 13.92 8.96
N TRP A 441 -21.14 13.50 7.70
CA TRP A 441 -21.59 14.31 6.56
C TRP A 441 -23.09 14.55 6.59
N ARG A 442 -23.89 13.55 6.94
CA ARG A 442 -25.33 13.70 7.08
C ARG A 442 -25.71 14.68 8.20
N GLN A 443 -25.08 14.59 9.37
CA GLN A 443 -25.37 15.44 10.52
C GLN A 443 -24.86 16.86 10.36
N VAL A 444 -23.63 17.05 9.87
CA VAL A 444 -22.97 18.35 9.77
C VAL A 444 -23.44 19.12 8.54
N LEU A 445 -23.55 18.46 7.40
CA LEU A 445 -23.79 19.10 6.11
C LEU A 445 -25.16 18.83 5.51
N GLY A 446 -25.91 17.83 6.04
CA GLY A 446 -27.17 17.38 5.45
C GLY A 446 -26.97 16.61 4.13
N ILE A 447 -25.75 16.13 3.85
CA ILE A 447 -25.41 15.41 2.62
C ILE A 447 -25.54 13.91 2.87
N GLU A 448 -26.31 13.23 2.01
CA GLU A 448 -26.38 11.77 1.97
C GLU A 448 -25.49 11.23 0.85
N VAL A 449 -24.76 10.15 1.14
CA VAL A 449 -23.85 9.49 0.20
C VAL A 449 -24.31 8.05 -0.01
N GLU A 450 -24.49 7.65 -1.27
CA GLU A 450 -24.78 6.28 -1.66
C GLU A 450 -23.49 5.46 -1.70
N ILE A 451 -23.52 4.23 -1.14
CA ILE A 451 -22.39 3.31 -1.20
C ILE A 451 -22.57 2.31 -2.33
N GLN A 452 -21.56 2.25 -3.21
CA GLN A 452 -21.41 1.21 -4.22
C GLN A 452 -20.25 0.29 -3.87
N GLN A 453 -20.50 -1.02 -3.80
CA GLN A 453 -19.47 -2.02 -3.55
C GLN A 453 -19.06 -2.73 -4.83
N THR A 454 -17.76 -2.94 -5.00
CA THR A 454 -17.18 -3.60 -6.17
C THR A 454 -16.07 -4.55 -5.75
N GLU A 455 -16.00 -5.72 -6.39
CA GLU A 455 -14.92 -6.70 -6.17
C GLU A 455 -13.56 -6.07 -6.53
N PHE A 456 -12.50 -6.38 -5.77
CA PHE A 456 -11.23 -5.66 -5.79
C PHE A 456 -10.55 -5.56 -7.17
N ALA A 457 -10.49 -6.65 -7.92
CA ALA A 457 -9.85 -6.61 -9.24
C ALA A 457 -10.64 -5.77 -10.25
N THR A 458 -11.97 -5.80 -10.17
CA THR A 458 -12.86 -4.95 -10.98
C THR A 458 -12.75 -3.49 -10.53
N TYR A 459 -12.70 -3.27 -9.21
CA TYR A 459 -12.51 -1.94 -8.63
C TYR A 459 -11.23 -1.27 -9.16
N LEU A 460 -10.09 -1.95 -9.13
CA LEU A 460 -8.83 -1.41 -9.66
C LEU A 460 -8.93 -1.06 -11.15
N GLN A 461 -9.55 -1.93 -11.96
CA GLN A 461 -9.73 -1.65 -13.39
C GLN A 461 -10.59 -0.40 -13.66
N ASP A 462 -11.66 -0.23 -12.88
CA ASP A 462 -12.56 0.90 -13.04
C ASP A 462 -11.96 2.20 -12.46
N LEU A 463 -11.19 2.10 -11.38
CA LEU A 463 -10.43 3.20 -10.80
C LEU A 463 -9.40 3.76 -11.82
N HIS A 464 -8.60 2.89 -12.45
CA HIS A 464 -7.65 3.32 -13.50
C HIS A 464 -8.32 3.89 -14.76
N LYS A 465 -9.59 3.56 -14.99
CA LYS A 465 -10.39 4.16 -16.07
C LYS A 465 -11.11 5.45 -15.64
N ASN A 466 -10.83 5.94 -14.42
CA ASN A 466 -11.46 7.12 -13.82
C ASN A 466 -13.00 7.07 -13.91
N ARG A 467 -13.60 5.92 -13.53
CA ARG A 467 -15.05 5.72 -13.61
C ARG A 467 -15.79 6.09 -12.33
N PHE A 468 -15.05 6.38 -11.25
CA PHE A 468 -15.64 6.68 -9.96
C PHE A 468 -15.76 8.19 -9.76
N GLN A 469 -16.91 8.59 -9.20
CA GLN A 469 -17.12 9.97 -8.78
C GLN A 469 -16.38 10.24 -7.46
N MET A 470 -16.53 9.33 -6.51
CA MET A 470 -15.82 9.31 -5.22
C MET A 470 -15.42 7.86 -4.91
N PHE A 471 -14.27 7.64 -4.32
CA PHE A 471 -13.76 6.29 -4.05
C PHE A 471 -12.90 6.28 -2.78
N GLU A 472 -12.87 5.14 -2.08
CA GLU A 472 -12.02 4.94 -0.90
C GLU A 472 -10.95 3.89 -1.21
N ILE A 473 -9.68 4.24 -0.99
CA ILE A 473 -8.53 3.35 -1.18
C ILE A 473 -7.35 3.78 -0.30
N GLY A 474 -6.34 2.92 -0.18
CA GLY A 474 -5.03 3.25 0.39
C GLY A 474 -3.92 3.24 -0.65
N TRP A 475 -2.90 4.07 -0.43
CA TRP A 475 -1.63 4.00 -1.13
C TRP A 475 -0.53 3.59 -0.17
N ILE A 476 0.27 2.61 -0.55
CA ILE A 476 1.48 2.18 0.15
C ILE A 476 2.67 2.55 -0.73
N ALA A 477 3.68 3.18 -0.16
CA ALA A 477 4.87 3.54 -0.93
C ALA A 477 5.56 2.30 -1.54
N ASP A 478 5.92 2.40 -2.80
CA ASP A 478 6.70 1.36 -3.51
C ASP A 478 8.21 1.53 -3.28
N TYR A 479 8.65 2.75 -3.06
CA TYR A 479 10.01 3.13 -2.73
C TYR A 479 10.00 4.43 -1.89
N PRO A 480 11.06 4.69 -1.08
CA PRO A 480 11.05 5.80 -0.13
C PRO A 480 11.47 7.13 -0.79
N ASP A 481 10.61 7.65 -1.67
CA ASP A 481 10.79 8.96 -2.33
C ASP A 481 9.44 9.67 -2.45
N PRO A 482 9.35 11.00 -2.14
CA PRO A 482 8.08 11.74 -2.20
C PRO A 482 7.44 11.78 -3.59
N GLU A 483 8.21 11.53 -4.64
CA GLU A 483 7.70 11.38 -6.01
C GLU A 483 6.64 10.27 -6.10
N ASN A 484 6.79 9.18 -5.31
CA ASN A 484 5.87 8.03 -5.30
C ASN A 484 4.46 8.36 -4.77
N PHE A 485 4.31 9.46 -4.05
CA PHE A 485 3.01 9.97 -3.62
C PHE A 485 2.59 11.19 -4.43
N LEU A 486 3.41 12.25 -4.41
CA LEU A 486 2.97 13.56 -4.84
C LEU A 486 3.00 13.71 -6.37
N ASP A 487 4.03 13.23 -7.03
CA ASP A 487 4.13 13.31 -8.49
C ASP A 487 3.28 12.21 -9.15
N LEU A 488 3.45 10.98 -8.70
CA LEU A 488 2.75 9.83 -9.24
C LEU A 488 1.22 9.99 -9.19
N LEU A 489 0.68 10.54 -8.10
CA LEU A 489 -0.78 10.55 -7.84
C LEU A 489 -1.45 11.89 -8.18
N PHE A 490 -0.69 12.99 -8.36
CA PHE A 490 -1.28 14.32 -8.53
C PHE A 490 -0.76 15.12 -9.73
N TYR A 491 0.33 14.70 -10.41
CA TYR A 491 0.70 15.33 -11.66
C TYR A 491 -0.45 15.20 -12.67
N SER A 492 -0.83 16.31 -13.31
CA SER A 492 -2.06 16.36 -14.14
C SER A 492 -2.10 15.31 -15.25
N ASP A 493 -0.96 15.00 -15.86
CA ASP A 493 -0.84 13.99 -16.93
C ASP A 493 -0.52 12.58 -16.42
N SER A 494 -0.48 12.37 -15.10
CA SER A 494 -0.24 11.03 -14.54
C SER A 494 -1.46 10.13 -14.74
N ALA A 495 -1.23 8.91 -15.23
CA ALA A 495 -2.29 7.90 -15.35
C ALA A 495 -2.81 7.42 -13.98
N ASN A 496 -2.05 7.62 -12.89
CA ASN A 496 -2.50 7.33 -11.51
C ASN A 496 -3.19 8.52 -10.84
N ASN A 497 -3.38 9.63 -11.54
CA ASN A 497 -4.20 10.74 -11.05
C ASN A 497 -5.69 10.40 -11.21
N GLN A 498 -6.20 9.52 -10.35
CA GLN A 498 -7.59 9.05 -10.42
C GLN A 498 -8.61 10.12 -10.01
N THR A 499 -8.17 11.19 -9.37
CA THR A 499 -9.03 12.33 -9.01
C THR A 499 -9.18 13.36 -10.12
N ARG A 500 -8.46 13.20 -11.23
CA ARG A 500 -8.39 14.21 -12.32
C ARG A 500 -8.03 15.60 -11.80
N TYR A 501 -7.25 15.66 -10.73
CA TYR A 501 -6.72 16.89 -10.19
C TYR A 501 -5.85 17.58 -11.23
N ASN A 502 -6.04 18.89 -11.36
CA ASN A 502 -5.29 19.70 -12.32
C ASN A 502 -5.00 21.06 -11.69
N ASN A 503 -3.72 21.33 -11.44
CA ASN A 503 -3.23 22.61 -10.96
C ASN A 503 -1.88 22.90 -11.62
N PRO A 504 -1.81 23.88 -12.57
CA PRO A 504 -0.57 24.18 -13.29
C PRO A 504 0.60 24.62 -12.40
N VAL A 505 0.34 25.19 -11.22
CA VAL A 505 1.40 25.58 -10.27
C VAL A 505 2.01 24.31 -9.63
N VAL A 506 1.17 23.35 -9.26
CA VAL A 506 1.62 22.05 -8.74
C VAL A 506 2.42 21.32 -9.81
N ASP A 507 1.94 21.29 -11.07
CA ASP A 507 2.65 20.66 -12.17
C ASP A 507 4.05 21.26 -12.39
N GLU A 508 4.16 22.60 -12.37
CA GLU A 508 5.45 23.30 -12.52
C GLU A 508 6.43 22.94 -11.38
N LEU A 509 5.95 22.89 -10.14
CA LEU A 509 6.76 22.53 -8.98
C LEU A 509 7.19 21.05 -9.04
N LEU A 510 6.31 20.14 -9.45
CA LEU A 510 6.64 18.73 -9.62
C LEU A 510 7.70 18.54 -10.72
N LEU A 511 7.56 19.21 -11.87
CA LEU A 511 8.57 19.16 -12.94
C LEU A 511 9.92 19.68 -12.45
N LYS A 512 9.95 20.73 -11.63
CA LYS A 512 11.17 21.24 -11.01
C LYS A 512 11.77 20.23 -10.02
N ALA A 513 10.95 19.60 -9.18
CA ALA A 513 11.41 18.62 -8.20
C ALA A 513 12.03 17.37 -8.86
N ARG A 514 11.55 16.98 -10.05
CA ARG A 514 12.07 15.81 -10.80
C ARG A 514 13.58 15.93 -11.10
N THR A 515 14.05 17.14 -11.37
CA THR A 515 15.43 17.41 -11.82
C THR A 515 16.30 18.08 -10.77
N GLU A 516 15.75 18.46 -9.62
CA GLU A 516 16.51 19.03 -8.51
C GLU A 516 17.40 17.94 -7.88
N THR A 517 18.69 18.22 -7.80
CA THR A 517 19.69 17.29 -7.27
C THR A 517 20.04 17.54 -5.81
N ASP A 518 19.80 18.74 -5.31
CA ASP A 518 19.94 19.04 -3.89
C ASP A 518 18.72 18.50 -3.14
N THR A 519 18.95 17.56 -2.25
CA THR A 519 17.89 16.84 -1.54
C THR A 519 17.03 17.76 -0.67
N GLU A 520 17.64 18.73 0.02
CA GLU A 520 16.91 19.64 0.91
C GLU A 520 16.01 20.61 0.11
N ILE A 521 16.55 21.14 -0.99
CA ILE A 521 15.77 21.99 -1.90
C ILE A 521 14.63 21.17 -2.52
N ARG A 522 14.92 19.96 -2.97
CA ARG A 522 13.93 19.07 -3.56
C ARG A 522 12.81 18.75 -2.57
N TYR A 523 13.15 18.44 -1.33
CA TYR A 523 12.15 18.15 -0.30
C TYR A 523 11.30 19.39 0.05
N SER A 524 11.89 20.59 0.08
CA SER A 524 11.12 21.81 0.29
C SER A 524 10.12 22.07 -0.83
N ILE A 525 10.45 21.74 -2.08
CA ILE A 525 9.51 21.82 -3.20
C ILE A 525 8.34 20.84 -3.02
N TYR A 526 8.61 19.60 -2.60
CA TYR A 526 7.54 18.64 -2.34
C TYR A 526 6.65 19.03 -1.17
N GLN A 527 7.18 19.70 -0.14
CA GLN A 527 6.38 20.24 0.95
C GLN A 527 5.44 21.34 0.46
N GLU A 528 5.92 22.27 -0.38
CA GLU A 528 5.07 23.28 -1.02
C GLU A 528 3.99 22.65 -1.91
N VAL A 529 4.34 21.63 -2.67
CA VAL A 529 3.40 20.84 -3.49
C VAL A 529 2.31 20.22 -2.60
N GLU A 530 2.69 19.57 -1.50
CA GLU A 530 1.73 18.94 -0.60
C GLU A 530 0.77 19.96 0.02
N GLU A 531 1.27 21.12 0.46
CA GLU A 531 0.43 22.21 0.99
C GLU A 531 -0.63 22.66 -0.02
N LEU A 532 -0.25 22.84 -1.29
CA LEU A 532 -1.17 23.24 -2.36
C LEU A 532 -2.22 22.16 -2.65
N ILE A 533 -1.81 20.90 -2.74
CA ILE A 533 -2.74 19.78 -2.99
C ILE A 533 -3.72 19.64 -1.84
N VAL A 534 -3.24 19.70 -0.59
CA VAL A 534 -4.10 19.62 0.59
C VAL A 534 -5.08 20.78 0.61
N ALA A 535 -4.65 21.99 0.29
CA ALA A 535 -5.55 23.16 0.22
C ALA A 535 -6.64 23.00 -0.85
N ASP A 536 -6.32 22.42 -2.01
CA ASP A 536 -7.26 22.14 -3.11
C ASP A 536 -8.18 20.94 -2.83
N ALA A 537 -7.83 20.13 -1.84
CA ALA A 537 -8.61 19.02 -1.31
C ALA A 537 -9.12 18.01 -2.36
N PRO A 538 -8.32 17.51 -3.34
CA PRO A 538 -8.77 16.42 -4.21
C PRO A 538 -8.96 15.11 -3.45
N TRP A 539 -8.31 14.98 -2.30
CA TRP A 539 -8.45 13.88 -1.35
C TRP A 539 -9.06 14.36 -0.02
N ILE A 540 -9.63 13.41 0.68
CA ILE A 540 -9.84 13.44 2.12
C ILE A 540 -8.83 12.44 2.70
N PRO A 541 -7.61 12.86 3.07
CA PRO A 541 -6.67 11.98 3.76
C PRO A 541 -7.29 11.56 5.09
N LEU A 542 -7.46 10.25 5.29
CA LEU A 542 -8.11 9.70 6.49
C LEU A 542 -7.08 9.32 7.53
N TRP A 543 -6.30 8.30 7.19
CA TRP A 543 -5.40 7.63 8.12
C TRP A 543 -4.04 7.37 7.49
N HIS A 544 -2.98 7.62 8.24
CA HIS A 544 -1.70 6.95 8.05
C HIS A 544 -1.69 5.65 8.88
N SER A 545 -0.92 4.66 8.45
CA SER A 545 -0.71 3.46 9.26
C SER A 545 -0.19 3.83 10.64
N GLY A 546 -0.79 3.30 11.69
CA GLY A 546 -0.27 3.36 13.03
C GLY A 546 0.73 2.23 13.32
N GLU A 547 1.19 2.11 14.56
CA GLU A 547 2.01 0.99 15.00
C GLU A 547 1.24 -0.32 14.82
N GLN A 548 1.73 -1.18 13.95
CA GLN A 548 1.05 -2.44 13.64
C GLN A 548 1.24 -3.45 14.77
N ARG A 549 0.19 -4.21 15.06
CA ARG A 549 0.21 -5.35 15.97
C ARG A 549 0.12 -6.63 15.16
N VAL A 550 1.06 -7.53 15.35
CA VAL A 550 1.08 -8.83 14.66
C VAL A 550 1.42 -9.94 15.66
N LEU A 551 0.89 -11.12 15.42
CA LEU A 551 1.30 -12.33 16.10
C LEU A 551 2.24 -13.13 15.20
N ILE A 552 3.37 -13.55 15.76
CA ILE A 552 4.38 -14.37 15.09
C ILE A 552 4.72 -15.53 16.01
N LYS A 553 4.57 -16.76 15.51
CA LYS A 553 4.87 -17.97 16.27
C LYS A 553 6.32 -17.98 16.78
N PRO A 554 6.58 -18.46 18.00
CA PRO A 554 7.91 -18.42 18.63
C PRO A 554 9.01 -19.12 17.84
N TRP A 555 8.66 -20.08 16.99
CA TRP A 555 9.61 -20.79 16.13
C TRP A 555 9.94 -20.08 14.83
N VAL A 556 9.29 -18.92 14.53
CA VAL A 556 9.56 -18.11 13.32
C VAL A 556 10.62 -17.08 13.63
N GLU A 557 11.76 -17.16 12.95
CA GLU A 557 12.86 -16.21 13.06
C GLU A 557 13.05 -15.43 11.76
N ASN A 558 13.61 -14.23 11.86
CA ASN A 558 13.99 -13.36 10.74
C ASN A 558 12.83 -12.98 9.82
N TYR A 559 11.58 -12.94 10.32
CA TYR A 559 10.48 -12.33 9.61
C TYR A 559 10.54 -10.81 9.79
N TYR A 560 11.07 -10.11 8.81
CA TYR A 560 11.21 -8.64 8.86
C TYR A 560 9.86 -7.95 8.75
N LEU A 561 9.56 -7.08 9.71
CA LEU A 561 8.39 -6.20 9.73
C LEU A 561 8.78 -4.85 9.13
N THR A 562 8.67 -4.73 7.82
CA THR A 562 9.15 -3.58 7.04
C THR A 562 8.05 -2.57 6.76
N GLN A 563 8.42 -1.31 6.59
CA GLN A 563 7.50 -0.20 6.27
C GLN A 563 7.07 -0.19 4.80
N LEU A 564 7.82 -0.88 3.92
CA LEU A 564 7.54 -1.11 2.50
C LEU A 564 7.34 -2.59 2.22
N ILE A 565 6.78 -2.90 1.05
CA ILE A 565 6.73 -4.25 0.51
C ILE A 565 8.11 -4.58 -0.08
N VAL A 566 8.81 -5.51 0.55
CA VAL A 566 10.15 -5.93 0.13
C VAL A 566 10.23 -7.47 0.10
N PRO A 567 11.11 -8.08 -0.72
CA PRO A 567 11.31 -9.52 -0.73
C PRO A 567 11.98 -9.94 0.59
N LYS A 568 11.25 -10.68 1.42
CA LYS A 568 11.67 -11.02 2.78
C LYS A 568 11.52 -12.48 3.18
N LEU A 569 10.73 -13.24 2.44
CA LEU A 569 10.43 -14.63 2.81
C LEU A 569 11.67 -15.53 2.75
N ARG A 570 12.66 -15.20 1.92
CA ARG A 570 13.93 -15.95 1.84
C ARG A 570 14.74 -15.96 3.13
N PHE A 571 14.53 -14.95 4.00
CA PHE A 571 15.26 -14.83 5.28
C PHE A 571 14.59 -15.59 6.43
N VAL A 572 13.32 -15.95 6.27
CA VAL A 572 12.55 -16.60 7.32
C VAL A 572 13.09 -17.99 7.60
N GLN A 573 13.26 -18.29 8.90
CA GLN A 573 13.70 -19.59 9.41
C GLN A 573 12.65 -20.15 10.38
N LEU A 574 12.54 -21.47 10.43
CA LEU A 574 11.61 -22.15 11.34
C LEU A 574 12.40 -23.09 12.28
N ASN A 575 12.42 -22.76 13.57
CA ASN A 575 13.04 -23.54 14.63
C ASN A 575 11.97 -24.35 15.39
N LYS A 576 11.28 -25.27 14.66
CA LYS A 576 10.25 -26.16 15.22
C LYS A 576 10.86 -27.37 15.89
#